data_d32c34076e55aff4e27ef612cd8db091
#
_entry.id   d32c34076e55aff4e27ef612cd8db091
#
_cell.length_a   1.000
_cell.length_b   1.000
_cell.length_c   1.000
_cell.angle_alpha   90.00
_cell.angle_beta   90.00
_cell.angle_gamma   90.00
#
_symmetry.space_group_name_H-M   'P 1'
#
loop_
_entity.id
_entity.type
_entity.pdbx_description
1 polymer ?
#
loop_
_entity_poly.entity_id
_entity_poly.type
_entity_poly.pdbx_seq_one_letter_code
_entity_poly.pdbx_strand_id
1 'polypeptide(L)'
;MAGLVSPDDAVLQIVGDDAVHRVEGLPGESAPVGLTLALGRLRRLGVSGLRVALPAPGHPLGLSGPPEFNARALEAEEAVVCHGAAFGLVPEVYEAGPEGDVHVDVVWHVLPVREAPPADVPSLGEAERELAEGLRDATEVLAKLDVAASGPVAEAAIDAYRARSERGQEVLAPGYPPRAVRVLELARRVGLLISLAQENGHGGAVSSAEMRARAEALRPVERVARRAQVAAYNAAVEQREAR
;
A
#
# COMPACT_ATOMS: atom_id res chain seq x y z
N MET A 1 -5.87 10.38 14.51
CA MET A 1 -5.24 9.45 15.48
C MET A 1 -6.25 9.15 16.60
N ALA A 2 -6.77 7.94 16.65
CA ALA A 2 -7.94 7.58 17.46
C ALA A 2 -7.65 7.30 18.95
N GLY A 3 -6.37 7.17 19.34
CA GLY A 3 -5.99 6.81 20.72
C GLY A 3 -6.39 5.37 21.10
N LEU A 4 -6.49 4.47 20.14
CA LEU A 4 -6.86 3.06 20.39
C LEU A 4 -5.66 2.23 20.84
N VAL A 5 -4.44 2.70 20.57
CA VAL A 5 -3.18 2.11 21.01
C VAL A 5 -2.28 3.20 21.58
N SER A 6 -1.29 2.83 22.40
CA SER A 6 -0.29 3.78 22.86
C SER A 6 0.60 4.25 21.71
N PRO A 7 1.24 5.45 21.79
CA PRO A 7 2.17 5.90 20.75
C PRO A 7 3.32 4.92 20.52
N ASP A 8 3.83 4.30 21.57
CA ASP A 8 4.96 3.37 21.49
C ASP A 8 4.55 2.05 20.83
N ASP A 9 3.38 1.50 21.16
CA ASP A 9 2.83 0.33 20.49
C ASP A 9 2.56 0.62 19.01
N ALA A 10 2.05 1.82 18.67
CA ALA A 10 1.84 2.22 17.30
C ALA A 10 3.17 2.28 16.51
N VAL A 11 4.23 2.82 17.12
CA VAL A 11 5.56 2.87 16.51
C VAL A 11 6.12 1.47 16.29
N LEU A 12 6.01 0.58 17.27
CA LEU A 12 6.45 -0.81 17.14
C LEU A 12 5.74 -1.52 15.96
N GLN A 13 4.44 -1.28 15.80
CA GLN A 13 3.68 -1.83 14.67
C GLN A 13 4.08 -1.22 13.31
N ILE A 14 4.43 0.08 13.28
CA ILE A 14 4.86 0.76 12.04
C ILE A 14 6.26 0.30 11.63
N VAL A 15 7.18 0.21 12.59
CA VAL A 15 8.57 -0.20 12.34
C VAL A 15 8.64 -1.67 11.92
N GLY A 16 7.83 -2.53 12.55
CA GLY A 16 7.84 -3.97 12.25
C GLY A 16 9.22 -4.58 12.43
N ASP A 17 9.73 -5.18 11.35
CA ASP A 17 11.05 -5.81 11.30
C ASP A 17 12.17 -4.85 10.86
N ASP A 18 11.84 -3.59 10.50
CA ASP A 18 12.82 -2.58 10.10
C ASP A 18 13.67 -2.13 11.29
N ALA A 19 14.91 -1.70 11.02
CA ALA A 19 15.83 -1.29 12.07
C ALA A 19 15.45 0.07 12.67
N VAL A 20 15.24 1.09 11.82
CA VAL A 20 14.95 2.45 12.27
C VAL A 20 14.01 3.18 11.30
N HIS A 21 13.02 3.90 11.86
CA HIS A 21 12.26 4.90 11.12
C HIS A 21 12.53 6.30 11.69
N ARG A 22 12.87 7.25 10.82
CA ARG A 22 13.08 8.66 11.15
C ARG A 22 12.19 9.56 10.30
N VAL A 23 11.91 10.75 10.78
CA VAL A 23 11.09 11.75 10.08
C VAL A 23 11.89 13.04 9.94
N GLU A 24 12.05 13.52 8.72
CA GLU A 24 12.77 14.75 8.36
C GLU A 24 11.82 15.83 7.81
N GLY A 25 12.23 17.08 7.94
CA GLY A 25 11.45 18.22 7.42
C GLY A 25 10.18 18.53 8.22
N LEU A 26 10.05 17.99 9.44
CA LEU A 26 8.90 18.24 10.29
C LEU A 26 8.94 19.70 10.80
N PRO A 27 7.85 20.48 10.66
CA PRO A 27 7.82 21.87 11.11
C PRO A 27 8.20 22.04 12.57
N GLY A 28 9.18 22.91 12.84
CA GLY A 28 9.69 23.18 14.18
C GLY A 28 10.82 22.24 14.65
N GLU A 29 11.24 21.28 13.83
CA GLU A 29 12.39 20.42 14.09
C GLU A 29 13.52 20.74 13.09
N SER A 30 14.75 20.90 13.58
CA SER A 30 15.93 21.21 12.76
C SER A 30 16.76 19.98 12.38
N ALA A 31 16.43 18.83 12.94
CA ALA A 31 17.09 17.54 12.72
C ALA A 31 16.04 16.41 12.60
N PRO A 32 16.42 15.25 12.02
CA PRO A 32 15.55 14.08 11.98
C PRO A 32 15.11 13.64 13.36
N VAL A 33 13.85 13.25 13.50
CA VAL A 33 13.26 12.78 14.75
C VAL A 33 12.70 11.37 14.61
N GLY A 34 12.65 10.63 15.72
CA GLY A 34 12.00 9.31 15.74
C GLY A 34 10.48 9.40 15.62
N LEU A 35 9.84 8.31 15.19
CA LEU A 35 8.39 8.24 14.90
C LEU A 35 7.52 8.65 16.10
N THR A 36 7.85 8.27 17.31
CA THR A 36 7.05 8.63 18.52
C THR A 36 6.92 10.15 18.65
N LEU A 37 8.04 10.88 18.53
CA LEU A 37 8.03 12.34 18.57
C LEU A 37 7.32 12.93 17.36
N ALA A 38 7.58 12.39 16.15
CA ALA A 38 6.95 12.85 14.92
C ALA A 38 5.43 12.72 14.96
N LEU A 39 4.88 11.58 15.36
CA LEU A 39 3.42 11.38 15.50
C LEU A 39 2.80 12.36 16.51
N GLY A 40 3.50 12.62 17.63
CA GLY A 40 3.08 13.63 18.60
C GLY A 40 3.10 15.06 18.05
N ARG A 41 4.09 15.41 17.23
CA ARG A 41 4.20 16.71 16.54
C ARG A 41 3.12 16.87 15.48
N LEU A 42 2.93 15.88 14.61
CA LEU A 42 1.89 15.88 13.58
C LEU A 42 0.50 16.11 14.20
N ARG A 43 0.21 15.44 15.32
CA ARG A 43 -1.05 15.66 16.05
C ARG A 43 -1.20 17.10 16.54
N ARG A 44 -0.14 17.73 17.06
CA ARG A 44 -0.16 19.13 17.49
C ARG A 44 -0.32 20.11 16.33
N LEU A 45 0.14 19.74 15.13
CA LEU A 45 -0.04 20.49 13.90
C LEU A 45 -1.44 20.31 13.28
N GLY A 46 -2.37 19.61 13.95
CA GLY A 46 -3.75 19.45 13.52
C GLY A 46 -4.03 18.14 12.75
N VAL A 47 -3.04 17.27 12.57
CA VAL A 47 -3.25 16.00 11.87
C VAL A 47 -4.19 15.10 12.68
N SER A 48 -5.35 14.81 12.11
CA SER A 48 -6.41 13.97 12.70
C SER A 48 -6.41 12.54 12.14
N GLY A 49 -5.81 12.33 10.97
CA GLY A 49 -5.70 11.04 10.30
C GLY A 49 -4.57 11.02 9.28
N LEU A 50 -4.22 9.82 8.84
CA LEU A 50 -3.24 9.57 7.79
C LEU A 50 -3.91 8.77 6.68
N ARG A 51 -3.79 9.23 5.44
CA ARG A 51 -4.26 8.54 4.25
C ARG A 51 -3.09 7.99 3.47
N VAL A 52 -3.18 6.75 3.08
CA VAL A 52 -2.20 6.10 2.20
C VAL A 52 -2.48 6.46 0.76
N ALA A 53 -1.43 6.76 0.01
CA ALA A 53 -1.43 6.84 -1.45
C ALA A 53 -0.44 5.80 -1.99
N LEU A 54 -0.86 5.01 -2.98
CA LEU A 54 -0.04 4.00 -3.66
C LEU A 54 0.00 4.30 -5.16
N PRO A 55 0.61 5.43 -5.56
CA PRO A 55 0.59 5.86 -6.95
C PRO A 55 1.35 4.92 -7.86
N ALA A 56 0.92 4.87 -9.12
CA ALA A 56 1.62 4.21 -10.20
C ALA A 56 1.54 5.07 -11.47
N PRO A 57 2.41 4.86 -12.47
CA PRO A 57 2.35 5.61 -13.71
C PRO A 57 0.95 5.58 -14.34
N GLY A 58 0.36 6.77 -14.53
CA GLY A 58 -1.02 6.94 -15.03
C GLY A 58 -2.13 6.75 -13.99
N HIS A 59 -1.81 6.43 -12.74
CA HIS A 59 -2.78 6.20 -11.66
C HIS A 59 -2.35 6.94 -10.39
N PRO A 60 -2.97 8.09 -10.04
CA PRO A 60 -2.57 8.89 -8.89
C PRO A 60 -2.85 8.21 -7.54
N LEU A 61 -3.90 7.40 -7.41
CA LEU A 61 -4.23 6.55 -6.26
C LEU A 61 -4.02 7.22 -4.90
N GLY A 62 -4.67 8.35 -4.70
CA GLY A 62 -4.63 9.13 -3.46
C GLY A 62 -3.80 10.41 -3.51
N LEU A 63 -2.95 10.62 -4.55
CA LEU A 63 -2.19 11.85 -4.69
C LEU A 63 -3.08 13.03 -5.06
N SER A 64 -2.77 14.20 -4.50
CA SER A 64 -3.48 15.46 -4.75
C SER A 64 -2.57 16.66 -5.07
N GLY A 65 -1.27 16.43 -5.20
CA GLY A 65 -0.30 17.47 -5.49
C GLY A 65 0.31 18.11 -4.25
N PRO A 66 1.26 19.02 -4.36
CA PRO A 66 1.81 19.65 -5.57
C PRO A 66 2.70 18.71 -6.40
N PRO A 67 3.15 19.16 -7.61
CA PRO A 67 3.94 18.30 -8.50
C PRO A 67 5.21 17.72 -7.87
N GLU A 68 5.88 18.46 -7.00
CA GLU A 68 7.07 17.98 -6.30
C GLU A 68 6.76 16.79 -5.37
N PHE A 69 5.69 16.88 -4.58
CA PHE A 69 5.23 15.77 -3.74
C PHE A 69 4.83 14.57 -4.58
N ASN A 70 4.06 14.80 -5.66
CA ASN A 70 3.62 13.72 -6.53
C ASN A 70 4.80 13.02 -7.23
N ALA A 71 5.84 13.75 -7.65
CA ALA A 71 7.02 13.18 -8.28
C ALA A 71 7.76 12.24 -7.32
N ARG A 72 8.02 12.69 -6.09
CA ARG A 72 8.67 11.85 -5.06
C ARG A 72 7.82 10.65 -4.66
N ALA A 73 6.52 10.85 -4.50
CA ALA A 73 5.60 9.76 -4.16
C ALA A 73 5.50 8.70 -5.29
N LEU A 74 5.58 9.12 -6.56
CA LEU A 74 5.65 8.21 -7.71
C LEU A 74 6.96 7.45 -7.78
N GLU A 75 8.08 8.07 -7.39
CA GLU A 75 9.39 7.42 -7.31
C GLU A 75 9.44 6.39 -6.18
N ALA A 76 8.86 6.71 -5.02
CA ALA A 76 8.75 5.80 -3.88
C ALA A 76 7.63 4.76 -4.03
N GLU A 77 6.74 4.92 -5.01
CA GLU A 77 5.51 4.12 -5.23
C GLU A 77 4.51 4.16 -4.06
N GLU A 78 4.82 4.94 -3.03
CA GLU A 78 3.97 5.10 -1.85
C GLU A 78 4.14 6.47 -1.20
N ALA A 79 3.10 6.92 -0.51
CA ALA A 79 3.14 8.11 0.32
C ALA A 79 2.03 8.09 1.37
N VAL A 80 2.16 8.98 2.35
CA VAL A 80 1.12 9.25 3.34
C VAL A 80 0.71 10.72 3.22
N VAL A 81 -0.59 10.98 3.09
CA VAL A 81 -1.17 12.33 3.11
C VAL A 81 -1.84 12.57 4.46
N CYS A 82 -1.43 13.64 5.15
CA CYS A 82 -2.01 14.01 6.43
C CYS A 82 -3.42 14.59 6.22
N HIS A 83 -4.40 14.09 6.97
CA HIS A 83 -5.73 14.66 7.03
C HIS A 83 -5.81 15.71 8.15
N GLY A 84 -6.36 16.89 7.84
CA GLY A 84 -6.47 18.02 8.76
C GLY A 84 -5.23 18.91 8.83
N ALA A 85 -4.21 18.65 7.99
CA ALA A 85 -3.05 19.51 7.83
C ALA A 85 -2.42 19.36 6.44
N ALA A 86 -1.83 20.43 5.92
CA ALA A 86 -1.28 20.51 4.57
C ALA A 86 0.11 19.87 4.45
N PHE A 87 0.27 18.63 4.92
CA PHE A 87 1.52 17.87 4.89
C PHE A 87 1.30 16.46 4.32
N GLY A 88 2.31 15.96 3.64
CA GLY A 88 2.43 14.57 3.27
C GLY A 88 3.82 14.04 3.64
N LEU A 89 3.96 12.74 3.72
CA LEU A 89 5.21 12.05 4.01
C LEU A 89 5.50 11.07 2.88
N VAL A 90 6.75 11.09 2.40
CA VAL A 90 7.24 10.14 1.40
C VAL A 90 8.39 9.37 2.03
N PRO A 91 8.39 8.04 2.02
CA PRO A 91 9.48 7.25 2.54
C PRO A 91 10.65 7.20 1.56
N GLU A 92 11.84 7.16 2.11
CA GLU A 92 13.08 6.77 1.44
C GLU A 92 13.66 5.59 2.21
N VAL A 93 13.81 4.45 1.52
CA VAL A 93 14.18 3.17 2.11
C VAL A 93 15.65 2.90 1.82
N TYR A 94 16.41 2.59 2.86
CA TYR A 94 17.83 2.24 2.78
C TYR A 94 18.04 0.83 3.28
N GLU A 95 18.56 -0.02 2.41
CA GLU A 95 18.95 -1.37 2.76
C GLU A 95 20.47 -1.42 2.96
N ALA A 96 20.92 -1.95 4.10
CA ALA A 96 22.33 -2.12 4.43
C ALA A 96 22.57 -3.43 5.14
N GLY A 97 23.76 -4.02 4.90
CA GLY A 97 24.19 -5.28 5.50
C GLY A 97 24.63 -6.32 4.47
N PRO A 98 25.29 -7.38 4.89
CA PRO A 98 25.66 -8.50 4.03
C PRO A 98 24.43 -9.36 3.68
N GLU A 99 24.55 -10.18 2.64
CA GLU A 99 23.53 -11.14 2.24
C GLU A 99 23.18 -12.07 3.41
N GLY A 100 21.90 -12.11 3.81
CA GLY A 100 21.39 -12.88 4.96
C GLY A 100 21.33 -12.12 6.30
N ASP A 101 21.86 -10.86 6.35
CA ASP A 101 21.76 -9.97 7.53
C ASP A 101 21.53 -8.53 7.06
N VAL A 102 20.51 -8.36 6.24
CA VAL A 102 20.10 -7.03 5.72
C VAL A 102 19.17 -6.38 6.75
N HIS A 103 19.50 -5.13 7.10
CA HIS A 103 18.61 -4.28 7.87
C HIS A 103 18.06 -3.14 7.00
N VAL A 104 16.87 -2.68 7.32
CA VAL A 104 16.17 -1.64 6.59
C VAL A 104 16.01 -0.42 7.49
N ASP A 105 16.49 0.72 7.01
CA ASP A 105 16.26 2.04 7.61
C ASP A 105 15.30 2.84 6.71
N VAL A 106 14.32 3.53 7.30
CA VAL A 106 13.36 4.35 6.57
C VAL A 106 13.42 5.79 7.03
N VAL A 107 13.59 6.70 6.07
CA VAL A 107 13.51 8.14 6.30
C VAL A 107 12.22 8.68 5.67
N TRP A 108 11.33 9.21 6.49
CA TRP A 108 10.09 9.84 6.05
C TRP A 108 10.30 11.34 5.84
N HIS A 109 10.23 11.80 4.59
CA HIS A 109 10.36 13.21 4.24
C HIS A 109 9.00 13.91 4.31
N VAL A 110 8.89 14.90 5.18
CA VAL A 110 7.68 15.74 5.30
C VAL A 110 7.71 16.83 4.23
N LEU A 111 6.69 16.87 3.40
CA LEU A 111 6.55 17.80 2.29
C LEU A 111 5.20 18.52 2.36
N PRO A 112 5.10 19.77 1.87
CA PRO A 112 3.82 20.43 1.75
C PRO A 112 2.93 19.74 0.72
N VAL A 113 1.63 19.58 1.05
CA VAL A 113 0.61 19.06 0.13
C VAL A 113 -0.57 20.01 0.08
N ARG A 114 -1.43 19.85 -0.93
CA ARG A 114 -2.72 20.52 -0.98
C ARG A 114 -3.75 19.70 -0.22
N GLU A 115 -4.57 20.37 0.56
CA GLU A 115 -5.75 19.74 1.12
C GLU A 115 -6.77 19.57 -0.03
N ALA A 116 -6.96 18.35 -0.46
CA ALA A 116 -7.86 17.99 -1.54
C ALA A 116 -8.37 16.55 -1.33
N PRO A 117 -9.54 16.21 -1.88
CA PRO A 117 -9.98 14.83 -1.91
C PRO A 117 -8.94 13.93 -2.60
N PRO A 118 -8.75 12.67 -2.11
CA PRO A 118 -7.80 11.76 -2.73
C PRO A 118 -8.24 11.43 -4.17
N ALA A 119 -7.32 11.60 -5.12
CA ALA A 119 -7.61 11.34 -6.52
C ALA A 119 -7.65 9.83 -6.82
N ASP A 120 -8.61 9.40 -7.63
CA ASP A 120 -8.77 8.01 -8.11
C ASP A 120 -8.93 6.95 -6.98
N VAL A 121 -9.44 7.34 -5.82
CA VAL A 121 -9.75 6.44 -4.71
C VAL A 121 -11.27 6.23 -4.64
N PRO A 122 -11.75 5.01 -4.85
CA PRO A 122 -13.18 4.69 -4.72
C PRO A 122 -13.56 4.60 -3.25
N SER A 123 -14.84 4.70 -2.95
CA SER A 123 -15.35 4.28 -1.65
C SER A 123 -15.08 2.79 -1.42
N LEU A 124 -15.00 2.36 -0.15
CA LEU A 124 -14.77 0.94 0.18
C LEU A 124 -15.81 0.01 -0.47
N GLY A 125 -17.07 0.47 -0.63
CA GLY A 125 -18.13 -0.29 -1.27
C GLY A 125 -17.98 -0.41 -2.78
N GLU A 126 -17.49 0.62 -3.44
CA GLU A 126 -17.17 0.61 -4.87
C GLU A 126 -15.95 -0.26 -5.12
N ALA A 127 -14.91 -0.12 -4.30
CA ALA A 127 -13.69 -0.93 -4.37
C ALA A 127 -13.99 -2.44 -4.30
N GLU A 128 -14.87 -2.86 -3.38
CA GLU A 128 -15.26 -4.28 -3.24
C GLU A 128 -15.98 -4.79 -4.48
N ARG A 129 -16.88 -3.99 -5.08
CA ARG A 129 -17.59 -4.37 -6.32
C ARG A 129 -16.64 -4.43 -7.52
N GLU A 130 -15.82 -3.40 -7.72
CA GLU A 130 -14.82 -3.35 -8.79
C GLU A 130 -13.86 -4.54 -8.71
N LEU A 131 -13.40 -4.89 -7.49
CA LEU A 131 -12.51 -6.03 -7.28
C LEU A 131 -13.17 -7.36 -7.62
N ALA A 132 -14.45 -7.55 -7.25
CA ALA A 132 -15.20 -8.76 -7.58
C ALA A 132 -15.47 -8.88 -9.09
N GLU A 133 -15.69 -7.77 -9.78
CA GLU A 133 -15.86 -7.73 -11.24
C GLU A 133 -14.52 -8.03 -11.94
N GLY A 134 -13.44 -7.32 -11.55
CA GLY A 134 -12.12 -7.51 -12.11
C GLY A 134 -11.59 -8.94 -11.96
N LEU A 135 -11.90 -9.62 -10.85
CA LEU A 135 -11.55 -11.04 -10.65
C LEU A 135 -12.28 -11.97 -11.63
N ARG A 136 -13.57 -11.72 -11.90
CA ARG A 136 -14.33 -12.52 -12.87
C ARG A 136 -13.75 -12.35 -14.27
N ASP A 137 -13.49 -11.10 -14.68
CA ASP A 137 -12.91 -10.78 -15.97
C ASP A 137 -11.51 -11.40 -16.14
N ALA A 138 -10.68 -11.32 -15.09
CA ALA A 138 -9.35 -11.95 -15.11
C ALA A 138 -9.43 -13.47 -15.24
N THR A 139 -10.34 -14.12 -14.53
CA THR A 139 -10.52 -15.57 -14.62
C THR A 139 -10.90 -15.99 -16.03
N GLU A 140 -11.79 -15.25 -16.67
CA GLU A 140 -12.19 -15.51 -18.05
C GLU A 140 -11.03 -15.32 -19.05
N VAL A 141 -10.24 -14.26 -18.87
CA VAL A 141 -9.08 -13.97 -19.74
C VAL A 141 -7.99 -15.02 -19.56
N LEU A 142 -7.65 -15.38 -18.30
CA LEU A 142 -6.64 -16.39 -18.01
C LEU A 142 -7.05 -17.78 -18.50
N ALA A 143 -8.33 -18.13 -18.40
CA ALA A 143 -8.86 -19.36 -18.96
C ALA A 143 -8.72 -19.42 -20.49
N LYS A 144 -8.95 -18.30 -21.18
CA LYS A 144 -8.77 -18.21 -22.65
C LYS A 144 -7.30 -18.29 -23.09
N LEU A 145 -6.38 -17.85 -22.25
CA LEU A 145 -4.94 -17.87 -22.53
C LEU A 145 -4.27 -19.22 -22.17
N ASP A 146 -5.06 -20.21 -21.73
CA ASP A 146 -4.59 -21.55 -21.31
C ASP A 146 -3.42 -21.47 -20.29
N VAL A 147 -3.49 -20.48 -19.41
CA VAL A 147 -2.47 -20.27 -18.38
C VAL A 147 -2.72 -21.26 -17.26
N ALA A 148 -1.99 -22.36 -17.24
CA ALA A 148 -1.92 -23.26 -16.11
C ALA A 148 -1.31 -22.51 -14.89
N ALA A 149 -2.17 -21.94 -14.05
CA ALA A 149 -1.78 -21.14 -12.88
C ALA A 149 -1.24 -22.00 -11.70
N SER A 150 -0.90 -23.25 -11.91
CA SER A 150 -0.58 -24.22 -10.86
C SER A 150 0.84 -24.74 -10.98
N GLY A 151 1.81 -23.89 -10.65
CA GLY A 151 3.16 -24.38 -10.41
C GLY A 151 3.46 -24.48 -8.91
N PRO A 152 4.40 -25.37 -8.49
CA PRO A 152 4.81 -25.50 -7.08
C PRO A 152 5.24 -24.17 -6.43
N VAL A 153 5.73 -23.23 -7.22
CA VAL A 153 6.13 -21.87 -6.77
C VAL A 153 4.90 -21.04 -6.40
N ALA A 154 3.82 -21.11 -7.18
CA ALA A 154 2.59 -20.40 -6.90
C ALA A 154 1.89 -20.95 -5.64
N GLU A 155 1.87 -22.27 -5.48
CA GLU A 155 1.35 -22.92 -4.27
C GLU A 155 2.16 -22.55 -3.04
N ALA A 156 3.50 -22.60 -3.11
CA ALA A 156 4.39 -22.19 -2.02
C ALA A 156 4.22 -20.72 -1.62
N ALA A 157 4.01 -19.82 -2.57
CA ALA A 157 3.79 -18.39 -2.29
C ALA A 157 2.42 -18.12 -1.66
N ILE A 158 1.38 -18.84 -2.10
CA ILE A 158 0.04 -18.78 -1.47
C ILE A 158 0.11 -19.32 -0.04
N ASP A 159 0.82 -20.42 0.20
CA ASP A 159 0.98 -20.99 1.53
C ASP A 159 1.83 -20.10 2.44
N ALA A 160 2.89 -19.47 1.93
CA ALA A 160 3.66 -18.46 2.66
C ALA A 160 2.82 -17.22 3.01
N TYR A 161 1.91 -16.80 2.12
CA TYR A 161 0.94 -15.72 2.40
C TYR A 161 -0.05 -16.14 3.50
N ARG A 162 -0.61 -17.35 3.42
CA ARG A 162 -1.51 -17.89 4.45
C ARG A 162 -0.81 -17.98 5.81
N ALA A 163 0.40 -18.53 5.84
CA ALA A 163 1.19 -18.65 7.06
C ALA A 163 1.51 -17.31 7.72
N ARG A 164 1.70 -16.22 6.94
CA ARG A 164 1.85 -14.86 7.47
C ARG A 164 0.54 -14.33 8.05
N SER A 165 -0.57 -14.56 7.38
CA SER A 165 -1.90 -14.18 7.86
C SER A 165 -2.29 -14.92 9.14
N GLU A 166 -1.92 -16.19 9.26
CA GLU A 166 -2.18 -17.04 10.44
C GLU A 166 -1.33 -16.67 11.67
N ARG A 167 -0.16 -16.05 11.47
CA ARG A 167 0.71 -15.59 12.58
C ARG A 167 0.17 -14.36 13.32
N GLY A 168 -1.07 -13.93 13.03
CA GLY A 168 -1.73 -12.86 13.78
C GLY A 168 -1.11 -11.47 13.53
N GLN A 169 -0.34 -11.29 12.47
CA GLN A 169 -0.02 -9.95 12.01
C GLN A 169 -1.31 -9.32 11.50
N GLU A 170 -1.93 -8.53 12.36
CA GLU A 170 -3.11 -7.75 11.99
C GLU A 170 -2.75 -6.89 10.78
N VAL A 171 -3.43 -7.14 9.67
CA VAL A 171 -3.19 -6.44 8.39
C VAL A 171 -3.52 -4.95 8.50
N LEU A 172 -4.37 -4.58 9.45
CA LEU A 172 -4.78 -3.22 9.77
C LEU A 172 -4.80 -3.00 11.28
N ALA A 173 -4.49 -1.79 11.71
CA ALA A 173 -4.54 -1.39 13.10
C ALA A 173 -5.95 -1.55 13.71
N PRO A 174 -6.08 -1.64 15.05
CA PRO A 174 -7.36 -1.71 15.72
C PRO A 174 -8.30 -0.55 15.35
N GLY A 175 -9.59 -0.84 15.19
CA GLY A 175 -10.62 0.15 14.90
C GLY A 175 -10.95 0.34 13.41
N TYR A 176 -10.33 -0.41 12.52
CA TYR A 176 -10.78 -0.49 11.14
C TYR A 176 -12.09 -1.26 11.00
N PRO A 177 -12.95 -0.88 10.03
CA PRO A 177 -14.16 -1.66 9.73
C PRO A 177 -13.79 -3.10 9.30
N PRO A 178 -14.50 -4.14 9.77
CA PRO A 178 -14.25 -5.52 9.32
C PRO A 178 -14.34 -5.71 7.80
N ARG A 179 -15.11 -4.86 7.12
CA ARG A 179 -15.18 -4.83 5.66
C ARG A 179 -13.85 -4.42 5.03
N ALA A 180 -13.16 -3.42 5.60
CA ALA A 180 -11.86 -2.97 5.10
C ALA A 180 -10.81 -4.09 5.21
N VAL A 181 -10.81 -4.85 6.30
CA VAL A 181 -9.90 -6.00 6.48
C VAL A 181 -10.12 -7.02 5.35
N ARG A 182 -11.37 -7.43 5.12
CA ARG A 182 -11.69 -8.40 4.05
C ARG A 182 -11.31 -7.91 2.65
N VAL A 183 -11.58 -6.64 2.35
CA VAL A 183 -11.24 -6.04 1.04
C VAL A 183 -9.74 -6.00 0.86
N LEU A 184 -8.98 -5.60 1.90
CA LEU A 184 -7.52 -5.55 1.83
C LEU A 184 -6.90 -6.94 1.65
N GLU A 185 -7.36 -7.93 2.40
CA GLU A 185 -6.90 -9.32 2.27
C GLU A 185 -7.13 -9.87 0.87
N LEU A 186 -8.33 -9.63 0.31
CA LEU A 186 -8.65 -10.05 -1.05
C LEU A 186 -7.77 -9.33 -2.08
N ALA A 187 -7.64 -8.01 -1.97
CA ALA A 187 -6.84 -7.20 -2.88
C ALA A 187 -5.34 -7.61 -2.87
N ARG A 188 -4.78 -7.88 -1.69
CA ARG A 188 -3.39 -8.38 -1.56
C ARG A 188 -3.22 -9.76 -2.17
N ARG A 189 -4.18 -10.66 -1.96
CA ARG A 189 -4.16 -12.00 -2.57
C ARG A 189 -4.17 -11.91 -4.10
N VAL A 190 -5.01 -11.03 -4.64
CA VAL A 190 -5.07 -10.77 -6.08
C VAL A 190 -3.74 -10.22 -6.61
N GLY A 191 -3.17 -9.23 -5.94
CA GLY A 191 -1.86 -8.68 -6.29
C GLY A 191 -0.76 -9.74 -6.32
N LEU A 192 -0.70 -10.60 -5.31
CA LEU A 192 0.25 -11.73 -5.25
C LEU A 192 0.07 -12.70 -6.42
N LEU A 193 -1.18 -13.07 -6.74
CA LEU A 193 -1.45 -13.96 -7.87
C LEU A 193 -1.02 -13.36 -9.21
N ILE A 194 -1.20 -12.05 -9.38
CA ILE A 194 -0.75 -11.33 -10.57
C ILE A 194 0.77 -11.33 -10.67
N SER A 195 1.49 -11.02 -9.59
CA SER A 195 2.96 -11.05 -9.54
C SER A 195 3.49 -12.42 -9.92
N LEU A 196 2.94 -13.48 -9.34
CA LEU A 196 3.31 -14.86 -9.66
C LEU A 196 3.02 -15.25 -11.11
N ALA A 197 1.89 -14.78 -11.67
CA ALA A 197 1.55 -15.01 -13.07
C ALA A 197 2.52 -14.29 -14.03
N GLN A 198 3.07 -13.16 -13.63
CA GLN A 198 4.08 -12.42 -14.39
C GLN A 198 5.47 -13.07 -14.29
N GLU A 199 5.88 -13.52 -13.10
CA GLU A 199 7.17 -14.16 -12.86
C GLU A 199 7.30 -15.53 -13.53
N ASN A 200 6.27 -16.37 -13.49
CA ASN A 200 6.25 -17.71 -14.08
C ASN A 200 6.32 -17.72 -15.62
N GLY A 201 6.23 -16.55 -16.27
CA GLY A 201 6.47 -16.43 -17.71
C GLY A 201 7.92 -16.68 -18.15
N HIS A 202 8.88 -16.85 -17.24
CA HIS A 202 10.30 -17.01 -17.55
C HIS A 202 10.76 -18.49 -17.70
N GLY A 203 9.88 -19.48 -17.47
CA GLY A 203 10.22 -20.90 -17.34
C GLY A 203 9.90 -21.80 -18.55
N GLY A 204 9.64 -21.29 -19.73
CA GLY A 204 9.35 -22.10 -20.95
C GLY A 204 9.43 -21.24 -22.19
N ALA A 205 9.39 -21.85 -23.38
CA ALA A 205 9.48 -21.16 -24.68
C ALA A 205 8.24 -20.25 -24.97
N VAL A 206 7.96 -19.33 -24.03
CA VAL A 206 6.89 -18.32 -24.17
C VAL A 206 7.43 -17.16 -24.97
N SER A 207 6.75 -16.80 -26.07
CA SER A 207 7.17 -15.69 -26.90
C SER A 207 7.00 -14.34 -26.18
N SER A 208 7.83 -13.35 -26.52
CA SER A 208 7.70 -11.98 -25.98
C SER A 208 6.31 -11.36 -26.26
N ALA A 209 5.63 -11.83 -27.31
CA ALA A 209 4.26 -11.43 -27.64
C ALA A 209 3.24 -11.98 -26.63
N GLU A 210 3.38 -13.24 -26.22
CA GLU A 210 2.52 -13.89 -25.24
C GLU A 210 2.71 -13.27 -23.85
N MET A 211 3.96 -12.97 -23.44
CA MET A 211 4.23 -12.26 -22.19
C MET A 211 3.57 -10.88 -22.17
N ARG A 212 3.66 -10.14 -23.28
CA ARG A 212 3.02 -8.82 -23.40
C ARG A 212 1.50 -8.92 -23.35
N ALA A 213 0.90 -9.85 -24.09
CA ALA A 213 -0.55 -10.07 -24.09
C ALA A 213 -1.06 -10.43 -22.69
N ARG A 214 -0.33 -11.27 -21.95
CA ARG A 214 -0.64 -11.62 -20.56
C ARG A 214 -0.56 -10.40 -19.64
N ALA A 215 0.52 -9.63 -19.70
CA ALA A 215 0.69 -8.43 -18.91
C ALA A 215 -0.41 -7.40 -19.20
N GLU A 216 -0.77 -7.20 -20.45
CA GLU A 216 -1.87 -6.31 -20.85
C GLU A 216 -3.23 -6.78 -20.33
N ALA A 217 -3.48 -8.09 -20.33
CA ALA A 217 -4.71 -8.69 -19.82
C ALA A 217 -4.84 -8.57 -18.30
N LEU A 218 -3.73 -8.58 -17.54
CA LEU A 218 -3.71 -8.49 -16.09
C LEU A 218 -3.71 -7.05 -15.55
N ARG A 219 -3.29 -6.06 -16.34
CA ARG A 219 -3.26 -4.64 -15.93
C ARG A 219 -4.58 -4.12 -15.33
N PRO A 220 -5.77 -4.38 -15.93
CA PRO A 220 -7.02 -3.90 -15.35
C PRO A 220 -7.26 -4.44 -13.93
N VAL A 221 -6.92 -5.70 -13.70
CA VAL A 221 -7.11 -6.37 -12.40
C VAL A 221 -6.12 -5.84 -11.37
N GLU A 222 -4.86 -5.65 -11.76
CA GLU A 222 -3.83 -5.03 -10.92
C GLU A 222 -4.25 -3.63 -10.47
N ARG A 223 -4.77 -2.82 -11.40
CA ARG A 223 -5.30 -1.49 -11.08
C ARG A 223 -6.43 -1.55 -10.06
N VAL A 224 -7.40 -2.42 -10.28
CA VAL A 224 -8.54 -2.57 -9.38
C VAL A 224 -8.10 -3.08 -7.99
N ALA A 225 -7.16 -4.03 -7.93
CA ALA A 225 -6.60 -4.52 -6.68
C ALA A 225 -5.88 -3.39 -5.92
N ARG A 226 -5.06 -2.58 -6.59
CA ARG A 226 -4.37 -1.44 -5.99
C ARG A 226 -5.34 -0.36 -5.50
N ARG A 227 -6.39 -0.05 -6.25
CA ARG A 227 -7.48 0.86 -5.82
C ARG A 227 -8.18 0.35 -4.56
N ALA A 228 -8.47 -0.95 -4.51
CA ALA A 228 -9.09 -1.59 -3.35
C ALA A 228 -8.18 -1.56 -2.11
N GLN A 229 -6.87 -1.73 -2.27
CA GLN A 229 -5.90 -1.57 -1.17
C GLN A 229 -5.95 -0.15 -0.60
N VAL A 230 -5.86 0.89 -1.45
CA VAL A 230 -5.91 2.28 -1.01
C VAL A 230 -7.23 2.61 -0.32
N ALA A 231 -8.37 2.18 -0.86
CA ALA A 231 -9.67 2.36 -0.23
C ALA A 231 -9.75 1.67 1.15
N ALA A 232 -9.21 0.47 1.27
CA ALA A 232 -9.21 -0.25 2.54
C ALA A 232 -8.32 0.42 3.60
N TYR A 233 -7.10 0.86 3.23
CA TYR A 233 -6.22 1.60 4.12
C TYR A 233 -6.83 2.93 4.58
N ASN A 234 -7.59 3.60 3.74
CA ASN A 234 -8.17 4.91 4.04
C ASN A 234 -9.54 4.84 4.75
N ALA A 235 -10.16 3.66 4.81
CA ALA A 235 -11.51 3.47 5.35
C ALA A 235 -11.71 3.98 6.79
N ALA A 236 -10.67 3.93 7.65
CA ALA A 236 -10.78 4.44 9.01
C ALA A 236 -10.82 5.98 9.08
N VAL A 237 -10.21 6.68 8.14
CA VAL A 237 -10.27 8.15 8.05
C VAL A 237 -11.63 8.56 7.50
N GLU A 238 -12.07 7.94 6.40
CA GLU A 238 -13.37 8.21 5.77
C GLU A 238 -14.55 7.97 6.71
N GLN A 239 -14.50 6.90 7.51
CA GLN A 239 -15.56 6.61 8.49
C GLN A 239 -15.67 7.68 9.58
N ARG A 240 -14.59 8.40 9.90
CA ARG A 240 -14.61 9.49 10.87
C ARG A 240 -15.14 10.79 10.29
N GLU A 241 -14.85 11.06 9.02
CA GLU A 241 -15.38 12.21 8.30
C GLU A 241 -16.90 12.13 8.10
N ALA A 242 -17.43 10.92 7.98
CA ALA A 242 -18.85 10.65 7.79
C ALA A 242 -19.69 10.74 9.09
N ARG A 243 -19.06 10.92 10.26
CA ARG A 243 -19.70 11.05 11.58
C ARG A 243 -19.82 12.49 12.03
#